data_b511b2fef4a0f62f24fa4e6be81310de
#
_entry.id   b511b2fef4a0f62f24fa4e6be81310de
#
_cell.length_a   1.000
_cell.length_b   1.000
_cell.length_c   1.000
_cell.angle_alpha   90.00
_cell.angle_beta   90.00
_cell.angle_gamma   90.00
#
_symmetry.space_group_name_H-M   'P 1'
#
loop_
_entity.id
_entity.type
_entity.pdbx_description
1 polymer ?
#
loop_
_entity_poly.entity_id
_entity_poly.type
_entity_poly.pdbx_seq_one_letter_code
_entity_poly.pdbx_strand_id
1 'polypeptide(L)'
;MLFFIFWKQCGSNIIFLNNIFKSVSLFTSVRRYIFTICSRRDMRSLLATTMMLLMMTAALAGCAGSDVTDEDVEDAREEGRLAGIAEATPVSTLDTIHDRGMMKCGVKDSQWGMGFADADGVRSGLDIEYCRAVAAAIGLNPDTQIEYILASAGDRFEKLASGEIDVLIRTTTWTTSRDVGLNADFAGMNFFDGQGILIRGDAFPQDNMSNSALNLNSAKVCVGTGTTTEGNIADWNTVNDVGMEVVPVADAAEATAELVSGSCDAFTGDMSAMVAKKYTLETAGDCDGCDLWIAPELLSKEPLGAAVRDMDSDWKDVVTWVWFGMVTAEEMGLHSGNYMDADMTNPSVDRLLNQNLGLGTEDNPLPATWMQNVLSAVGNYGEAWDNSFCDGTWDADVGGSDTMENCVLSREGTANALVSEGGLQFAPPMR
;
A
#
# COMPACT_ATOMS: atom_id res chain seq x y z
N MET A 1 20.08 26.75 12.87
CA MET A 1 21.01 27.19 13.93
C MET A 1 21.95 26.08 14.41
N LEU A 2 21.50 24.84 14.52
CA LEU A 2 22.36 23.68 14.84
C LEU A 2 23.39 23.36 13.73
N PHE A 3 23.05 23.54 12.49
CA PHE A 3 23.95 23.26 11.35
C PHE A 3 25.18 24.17 11.30
N PHE A 4 25.05 25.42 11.78
CA PHE A 4 26.17 26.39 11.86
C PHE A 4 27.13 26.08 13.02
N ILE A 5 26.65 25.50 14.09
CA ILE A 5 27.46 25.13 15.25
C ILE A 5 28.33 23.89 14.92
N PHE A 6 27.78 22.96 14.17
CA PHE A 6 28.48 21.73 13.73
C PHE A 6 29.61 22.02 12.73
N TRP A 7 29.40 22.97 11.83
CA TRP A 7 30.43 23.34 10.85
C TRP A 7 31.63 24.06 11.50
N LYS A 8 31.39 24.82 12.55
CA LYS A 8 32.44 25.49 13.31
C LYS A 8 33.29 24.52 14.17
N GLN A 9 32.68 23.43 14.66
CA GLN A 9 33.37 22.40 15.42
C GLN A 9 34.18 21.46 14.51
N CYS A 10 33.70 21.07 13.35
CA CYS A 10 34.46 20.30 12.36
C CYS A 10 35.71 21.07 11.84
N GLY A 11 35.59 22.36 11.60
CA GLY A 11 36.72 23.20 11.16
C GLY A 11 37.87 23.28 12.20
N SER A 12 37.53 23.35 13.50
CA SER A 12 38.51 23.44 14.59
C SER A 12 39.23 22.11 14.85
N ASN A 13 38.53 20.99 14.71
CA ASN A 13 39.10 19.65 14.93
C ASN A 13 40.03 19.20 13.79
N ILE A 14 39.82 19.68 12.57
CA ILE A 14 40.73 19.43 11.43
C ILE A 14 42.10 20.10 11.65
N ILE A 15 42.12 21.27 12.26
CA ILE A 15 43.40 21.99 12.60
C ILE A 15 44.12 21.24 13.72
N PHE A 16 43.45 20.71 14.70
CA PHE A 16 44.05 19.96 15.80
C PHE A 16 44.63 18.61 15.35
N LEU A 17 43.96 17.89 14.47
CA LEU A 17 44.43 16.66 13.83
C LEU A 17 45.65 16.88 12.94
N ASN A 18 45.73 18.02 12.23
CA ASN A 18 46.90 18.38 11.40
C ASN A 18 48.20 18.59 12.21
N ASN A 19 48.10 18.96 13.48
CA ASN A 19 49.27 19.14 14.36
C ASN A 19 49.77 17.86 15.02
N ILE A 20 48.89 16.88 15.20
CA ILE A 20 49.22 15.57 15.82
C ILE A 20 49.86 14.60 14.80
N PHE A 21 49.51 14.68 13.50
CA PHE A 21 49.91 13.70 12.48
C PHE A 21 51.09 14.17 11.57
N LYS A 22 51.86 15.18 11.95
CA LYS A 22 53.01 15.62 11.17
C LYS A 22 54.17 14.63 11.08
N SER A 23 54.09 13.47 11.71
CA SER A 23 55.23 12.52 11.81
C SER A 23 54.99 11.10 11.24
N VAL A 24 53.89 10.83 10.51
CA VAL A 24 53.63 9.47 9.97
C VAL A 24 53.21 9.48 8.51
N SER A 25 53.90 8.72 7.67
CA SER A 25 53.70 8.61 6.21
C SER A 25 52.40 7.90 5.76
N LEU A 26 51.37 7.83 6.61
CA LEU A 26 50.06 7.23 6.30
C LEU A 26 49.01 8.23 5.80
N PHE A 27 49.40 9.47 5.59
CA PHE A 27 48.51 10.62 5.42
C PHE A 27 47.66 10.62 4.10
N THR A 28 48.13 10.00 3.06
CA THR A 28 47.46 10.02 1.76
C THR A 28 46.27 9.07 1.67
N SER A 29 46.30 7.94 2.37
CA SER A 29 45.19 6.96 2.36
C SER A 29 44.02 7.37 3.27
N VAL A 30 44.34 7.92 4.45
CA VAL A 30 43.33 8.38 5.42
C VAL A 30 42.57 9.61 4.88
N ARG A 31 43.26 10.55 4.22
CA ARG A 31 42.65 11.73 3.61
C ARG A 31 41.65 11.36 2.49
N ARG A 32 41.94 10.33 1.68
CA ARG A 32 41.03 9.84 0.66
C ARG A 32 39.82 9.16 1.28
N TYR A 33 39.99 8.42 2.38
CA TYR A 33 38.90 7.72 3.07
C TYR A 33 37.93 8.70 3.72
N ILE A 34 38.41 9.72 4.42
CA ILE A 34 37.60 10.76 5.06
C ILE A 34 36.86 11.60 4.01
N PHE A 35 37.46 11.92 2.88
CA PHE A 35 36.79 12.66 1.82
C PHE A 35 35.70 11.85 1.09
N THR A 36 35.87 10.53 1.01
CA THR A 36 34.88 9.63 0.42
C THR A 36 33.67 9.42 1.35
N ILE A 37 33.87 9.44 2.68
CA ILE A 37 32.83 9.32 3.69
C ILE A 37 31.99 10.61 3.76
N CYS A 38 32.60 11.79 3.66
CA CYS A 38 31.86 13.06 3.63
C CYS A 38 31.06 13.28 2.33
N SER A 39 31.35 12.56 1.27
CA SER A 39 30.68 12.68 -0.03
C SER A 39 29.49 11.74 -0.20
N ARG A 40 29.29 10.78 0.68
CA ARG A 40 28.11 9.89 0.69
C ARG A 40 27.30 10.12 1.95
N ARG A 41 26.01 10.29 1.78
CA ARG A 41 24.96 10.56 2.77
C ARG A 41 24.81 9.46 3.84
N ASP A 42 25.85 9.18 4.64
CA ASP A 42 25.75 8.25 5.77
C ASP A 42 26.32 8.90 7.03
N MET A 43 25.59 9.89 7.56
CA MET A 43 25.90 10.51 8.87
C MET A 43 25.77 9.49 10.01
N ARG A 44 24.95 8.46 9.84
CA ARG A 44 24.74 7.39 10.85
C ARG A 44 25.96 6.50 11.06
N SER A 45 26.65 6.16 9.96
CA SER A 45 27.91 5.40 10.03
C SER A 45 29.05 6.19 10.67
N LEU A 46 29.05 7.52 10.53
CA LEU A 46 30.07 8.38 11.14
C LEU A 46 29.93 8.51 12.66
N LEU A 47 28.68 8.56 13.17
CA LEU A 47 28.43 8.56 14.63
C LEU A 47 28.83 7.24 15.27
N ALA A 48 28.48 6.10 14.65
CA ALA A 48 28.85 4.79 15.14
C ALA A 48 30.38 4.59 15.18
N THR A 49 31.10 5.03 14.17
CA THR A 49 32.58 4.94 14.13
C THR A 49 33.25 5.91 15.10
N THR A 50 32.71 7.10 15.31
CA THR A 50 33.25 8.04 16.32
C THR A 50 32.95 7.60 17.73
N MET A 51 31.80 7.00 18.00
CA MET A 51 31.48 6.39 19.31
C MET A 51 32.38 5.18 19.61
N MET A 52 32.64 4.33 18.64
CA MET A 52 33.56 3.18 18.78
C MET A 52 34.99 3.63 19.01
N LEU A 53 35.43 4.72 18.39
CA LEU A 53 36.75 5.31 18.61
C LEU A 53 36.86 5.99 19.99
N LEU A 54 35.79 6.62 20.47
CA LEU A 54 35.72 7.20 21.84
C LEU A 54 35.72 6.12 22.91
N MET A 55 35.03 5.00 22.69
CA MET A 55 35.08 3.85 23.63
C MET A 55 36.45 3.18 23.64
N MET A 56 37.16 3.08 22.51
CA MET A 56 38.55 2.58 22.51
C MET A 56 39.54 3.53 23.21
N THR A 57 39.33 4.84 23.13
CA THR A 57 40.19 5.81 23.84
C THR A 57 39.90 5.86 25.35
N ALA A 58 38.66 5.64 25.77
CA ALA A 58 38.30 5.50 27.17
C ALA A 58 38.90 4.23 27.80
N ALA A 59 38.94 3.12 27.06
CA ALA A 59 39.58 1.87 27.51
C ALA A 59 41.10 1.98 27.60
N LEU A 60 41.75 2.88 26.88
CA LEU A 60 43.20 3.14 26.95
C LEU A 60 43.59 4.20 27.99
N ALA A 61 42.61 4.99 28.50
CA ALA A 61 42.82 5.99 29.55
C ALA A 61 42.64 5.44 31.00
N GLY A 62 42.34 4.16 31.15
CA GLY A 62 42.04 3.49 32.40
C GLY A 62 43.24 3.15 33.30
N CYS A 63 44.06 4.15 33.62
CA CYS A 63 45.07 4.05 34.64
C CYS A 63 45.02 5.25 35.59
N ALA A 64 43.89 5.44 36.28
CA ALA A 64 43.83 6.21 37.53
C ALA A 64 42.51 5.85 38.26
N GLY A 65 42.63 4.96 39.20
CA GLY A 65 41.83 4.60 40.35
C GLY A 65 40.42 5.17 40.51
N SER A 66 39.43 4.36 40.17
CA SER A 66 38.17 4.21 40.90
C SER A 66 37.72 2.76 40.76
N ASP A 67 37.20 2.17 41.83
CA ASP A 67 36.72 0.81 41.87
C ASP A 67 35.46 0.70 40.99
N VAL A 68 35.64 0.58 39.67
CA VAL A 68 34.56 0.19 38.73
C VAL A 68 34.41 -1.30 38.89
N THR A 69 33.28 -1.75 39.36
CA THR A 69 32.96 -3.16 39.49
C THR A 69 32.60 -3.78 38.15
N ASP A 70 32.74 -5.12 38.03
CA ASP A 70 32.29 -5.84 36.85
C ASP A 70 30.78 -5.60 36.56
N GLU A 71 29.99 -5.33 37.62
CA GLU A 71 28.55 -5.00 37.55
C GLU A 71 28.33 -3.62 36.88
N ASP A 72 29.14 -2.61 37.22
CA ASP A 72 29.05 -1.28 36.57
C ASP A 72 29.38 -1.34 35.08
N VAL A 73 30.25 -2.25 34.65
CA VAL A 73 30.61 -2.45 33.23
C VAL A 73 29.51 -3.20 32.49
N GLU A 74 28.88 -4.18 33.14
CA GLU A 74 27.76 -4.93 32.56
C GLU A 74 26.54 -4.04 32.42
N ASP A 75 26.19 -3.22 33.43
CA ASP A 75 25.10 -2.25 33.39
C ASP A 75 25.31 -1.20 32.29
N ALA A 76 26.52 -0.64 32.17
CA ALA A 76 26.84 0.31 31.09
C ALA A 76 26.80 -0.32 29.69
N ARG A 77 27.14 -1.62 29.58
CA ARG A 77 26.97 -2.38 28.32
C ARG A 77 25.52 -2.60 27.98
N GLU A 78 24.69 -2.97 28.94
CA GLU A 78 23.26 -3.22 28.74
C GLU A 78 22.53 -1.92 28.44
N GLU A 79 22.83 -0.82 29.17
CA GLU A 79 22.32 0.51 28.81
C GLU A 79 22.72 0.94 27.41
N GLY A 80 23.97 0.73 27.01
CA GLY A 80 24.46 1.04 25.66
C GLY A 80 23.81 0.16 24.59
N ARG A 81 23.53 -1.11 24.91
CA ARG A 81 22.81 -2.03 24.01
C ARG A 81 21.35 -1.63 23.86
N LEU A 82 20.66 -1.32 24.95
CA LEU A 82 19.27 -0.88 24.95
C LEU A 82 19.11 0.47 24.24
N ALA A 83 20.01 1.44 24.49
CA ALA A 83 20.03 2.71 23.79
C ALA A 83 20.29 2.54 22.28
N GLY A 84 21.20 1.64 21.91
CA GLY A 84 21.47 1.31 20.51
C GLY A 84 20.29 0.63 19.80
N ILE A 85 19.54 -0.21 20.50
CA ILE A 85 18.32 -0.82 19.99
C ILE A 85 17.23 0.26 19.82
N ALA A 86 17.01 1.09 20.84
CA ALA A 86 16.02 2.17 20.79
C ALA A 86 16.32 3.21 19.67
N GLU A 87 17.60 3.51 19.41
CA GLU A 87 18.02 4.41 18.32
C GLU A 87 17.91 3.74 16.94
N ALA A 88 17.98 2.40 16.88
CA ALA A 88 17.88 1.63 15.64
C ALA A 88 16.46 1.18 15.29
N THR A 89 15.51 1.24 16.22
CA THR A 89 14.11 0.86 15.98
C THR A 89 13.41 2.04 15.31
N PRO A 90 12.92 1.88 14.07
CA PRO A 90 12.12 2.93 13.43
C PRO A 90 10.87 3.22 14.29
N VAL A 91 10.49 4.49 14.42
CA VAL A 91 9.20 4.84 15.02
C VAL A 91 8.10 4.25 14.15
N SER A 92 7.17 3.51 14.74
CA SER A 92 6.05 2.92 14.01
C SER A 92 5.21 4.00 13.30
N THR A 93 4.70 3.66 12.15
CA THR A 93 3.75 4.51 11.42
C THR A 93 2.48 4.75 12.25
N LEU A 94 2.03 3.73 12.98
CA LEU A 94 0.86 3.85 13.87
C LEU A 94 1.07 4.94 14.92
N ASP A 95 2.23 4.96 15.60
CA ASP A 95 2.55 5.99 16.60
C ASP A 95 2.61 7.38 15.95
N THR A 96 3.20 7.49 14.76
CA THR A 96 3.24 8.74 13.99
C THR A 96 1.83 9.23 13.62
N ILE A 97 0.90 8.33 13.27
CA ILE A 97 -0.49 8.66 12.98
C ILE A 97 -1.20 9.17 14.23
N HIS A 98 -1.03 8.51 15.37
CA HIS A 98 -1.63 8.92 16.64
C HIS A 98 -1.12 10.29 17.10
N ASP A 99 0.18 10.53 17.04
CA ASP A 99 0.79 11.83 17.39
C ASP A 99 0.25 12.97 16.50
N ARG A 100 0.01 12.69 15.23
CA ARG A 100 -0.53 13.64 14.26
C ARG A 100 -2.04 13.78 14.36
N GLY A 101 -2.75 12.76 14.85
CA GLY A 101 -4.21 12.71 14.93
C GLY A 101 -4.91 12.58 13.56
N MET A 102 -4.23 12.09 12.55
CA MET A 102 -4.72 11.95 11.17
C MET A 102 -3.93 10.88 10.42
N MET A 103 -4.60 10.01 9.67
CA MET A 103 -3.99 9.02 8.77
C MET A 103 -3.88 9.59 7.35
N LYS A 104 -2.76 9.36 6.70
CA LYS A 104 -2.52 9.73 5.29
C LYS A 104 -2.63 8.50 4.42
N CYS A 105 -3.74 8.37 3.68
CA CYS A 105 -3.98 7.26 2.77
C CYS A 105 -3.62 7.65 1.32
N GLY A 106 -2.69 6.94 0.71
CA GLY A 106 -2.32 7.07 -0.69
C GLY A 106 -3.32 6.36 -1.59
N VAL A 107 -4.07 7.11 -2.40
CA VAL A 107 -5.19 6.61 -3.19
C VAL A 107 -5.12 7.07 -4.65
N LYS A 108 -6.02 6.58 -5.49
CA LYS A 108 -6.39 7.19 -6.77
C LYS A 108 -7.77 7.87 -6.67
N ASP A 109 -8.18 8.57 -7.71
CA ASP A 109 -9.44 9.30 -7.77
C ASP A 109 -10.23 9.09 -9.08
N SER A 110 -9.72 8.24 -9.97
CA SER A 110 -10.19 8.13 -11.36
C SER A 110 -10.70 6.75 -11.75
N GLN A 111 -10.78 5.81 -10.77
CA GLN A 111 -11.33 4.47 -11.01
C GLN A 111 -12.58 4.25 -10.18
N TRP A 112 -13.73 4.34 -10.83
CA TRP A 112 -15.02 4.02 -10.24
C TRP A 112 -15.00 2.60 -9.62
N GLY A 113 -15.63 2.45 -8.46
CA GLY A 113 -15.68 1.19 -7.73
C GLY A 113 -14.43 0.84 -6.91
N MET A 114 -13.26 1.45 -7.19
CA MET A 114 -12.03 1.24 -6.42
C MET A 114 -11.61 2.50 -5.66
N GLY A 115 -11.03 3.47 -6.35
CA GLY A 115 -10.65 4.78 -5.80
C GLY A 115 -11.16 5.86 -6.74
N PHE A 116 -12.27 6.48 -6.37
CA PHE A 116 -12.96 7.46 -7.19
C PHE A 116 -13.28 8.72 -6.39
N ALA A 117 -13.24 9.87 -7.04
CA ALA A 117 -13.78 11.12 -6.52
C ALA A 117 -14.77 11.69 -7.54
N ASP A 118 -15.97 12.03 -7.10
CA ASP A 118 -16.95 12.69 -7.94
C ASP A 118 -16.63 14.18 -8.14
N ALA A 119 -17.52 14.90 -8.87
CA ALA A 119 -17.34 16.31 -9.17
C ALA A 119 -17.37 17.21 -7.93
N ASP A 120 -17.98 16.77 -6.85
CA ASP A 120 -18.04 17.46 -5.56
C ASP A 120 -16.85 17.09 -4.63
N GLY A 121 -15.99 16.19 -5.08
CA GLY A 121 -14.83 15.68 -4.35
C GLY A 121 -15.15 14.58 -3.34
N VAL A 122 -16.37 14.03 -3.37
CA VAL A 122 -16.77 12.90 -2.50
C VAL A 122 -16.08 11.64 -3.00
N ARG A 123 -15.40 10.95 -2.09
CA ARG A 123 -14.64 9.75 -2.41
C ARG A 123 -15.45 8.49 -2.14
N SER A 124 -15.29 7.51 -3.02
CA SER A 124 -15.97 6.21 -2.94
C SER A 124 -15.13 5.08 -3.55
N GLY A 125 -15.52 3.84 -3.27
CA GLY A 125 -14.93 2.64 -3.81
C GLY A 125 -14.16 1.82 -2.78
N LEU A 126 -13.85 0.57 -3.11
CA LEU A 126 -13.31 -0.44 -2.20
C LEU A 126 -11.97 -0.05 -1.55
N ASP A 127 -11.09 0.62 -2.31
CA ASP A 127 -9.85 1.17 -1.76
C ASP A 127 -10.12 2.27 -0.71
N ILE A 128 -11.16 3.07 -0.93
CA ILE A 128 -11.58 4.14 0.01
C ILE A 128 -12.21 3.52 1.25
N GLU A 129 -13.07 2.52 1.09
CA GLU A 129 -13.65 1.79 2.23
C GLU A 129 -12.57 1.09 3.06
N TYR A 130 -11.53 0.57 2.43
CA TYR A 130 -10.40 -0.02 3.16
C TYR A 130 -9.60 1.05 3.95
N CYS A 131 -9.33 2.24 3.36
CA CYS A 131 -8.73 3.35 4.12
C CYS A 131 -9.61 3.74 5.33
N ARG A 132 -10.93 3.81 5.15
CA ARG A 132 -11.92 4.14 6.21
C ARG A 132 -11.91 3.07 7.31
N ALA A 133 -11.87 1.80 6.92
CA ALA A 133 -11.81 0.67 7.86
C ALA A 133 -10.54 0.71 8.73
N VAL A 134 -9.38 0.96 8.11
CA VAL A 134 -8.10 1.09 8.84
C VAL A 134 -8.14 2.27 9.81
N ALA A 135 -8.64 3.44 9.39
CA ALA A 135 -8.78 4.61 10.27
C ALA A 135 -9.73 4.33 11.46
N ALA A 136 -10.87 3.69 11.21
CA ALA A 136 -11.82 3.32 12.26
C ALA A 136 -11.21 2.32 13.26
N ALA A 137 -10.45 1.33 12.77
CA ALA A 137 -9.81 0.32 13.60
C ALA A 137 -8.81 0.93 14.60
N ILE A 138 -8.04 1.92 14.17
CA ILE A 138 -7.07 2.62 15.03
C ILE A 138 -7.69 3.75 15.88
N GLY A 139 -9.02 3.86 15.90
CA GLY A 139 -9.75 4.79 16.72
C GLY A 139 -9.85 6.23 16.16
N LEU A 140 -9.53 6.44 14.89
CA LEU A 140 -9.75 7.71 14.20
C LEU A 140 -11.17 7.80 13.64
N ASN A 141 -11.68 9.03 13.48
CA ASN A 141 -12.92 9.27 12.77
C ASN A 141 -12.66 9.19 11.24
N PRO A 142 -13.21 8.19 10.52
CA PRO A 142 -12.93 7.96 9.10
C PRO A 142 -13.48 9.05 8.17
N ASP A 143 -14.38 9.92 8.66
CA ASP A 143 -14.95 11.00 7.85
C ASP A 143 -14.14 12.30 7.95
N THR A 144 -13.33 12.48 9.00
CA THR A 144 -12.64 13.74 9.28
C THR A 144 -11.13 13.61 9.56
N GLN A 145 -10.64 12.40 9.82
CA GLN A 145 -9.24 12.16 10.22
C GLN A 145 -8.48 11.28 9.21
N ILE A 146 -8.89 11.33 7.94
CA ILE A 146 -8.13 10.76 6.81
C ILE A 146 -7.76 11.90 5.86
N GLU A 147 -6.47 12.04 5.59
CA GLU A 147 -5.96 12.84 4.49
C GLU A 147 -5.73 11.92 3.29
N TYR A 148 -6.56 12.05 2.25
CA TYR A 148 -6.39 11.29 1.02
C TYR A 148 -5.38 11.98 0.12
N ILE A 149 -4.26 11.32 -0.16
CA ILE A 149 -3.18 11.84 -1.00
C ILE A 149 -3.17 11.07 -2.32
N LEU A 150 -3.26 11.80 -3.42
CA LEU A 150 -3.18 11.19 -4.74
C LEU A 150 -1.77 10.60 -4.95
N ALA A 151 -1.74 9.32 -5.29
CA ALA A 151 -0.53 8.57 -5.57
C ALA A 151 -0.61 7.99 -6.99
N SER A 152 0.18 8.54 -7.90
CA SER A 152 0.24 8.09 -9.29
C SER A 152 0.93 6.72 -9.44
N ALA A 153 0.86 6.12 -10.60
CA ALA A 153 1.60 4.89 -10.88
C ALA A 153 3.12 5.08 -10.73
N GLY A 154 3.63 6.28 -11.05
CA GLY A 154 5.05 6.58 -11.02
C GLY A 154 5.62 6.97 -9.66
N ASP A 155 4.84 7.61 -8.78
CA ASP A 155 5.34 8.21 -7.53
C ASP A 155 4.87 7.52 -6.24
N ARG A 156 3.91 6.58 -6.32
CA ARG A 156 3.26 5.96 -5.14
C ARG A 156 4.24 5.33 -4.15
N PHE A 157 5.26 4.62 -4.64
CA PHE A 157 6.26 3.97 -3.77
C PHE A 157 7.25 4.96 -3.18
N GLU A 158 7.58 6.05 -3.90
CA GLU A 158 8.40 7.13 -3.37
C GLU A 158 7.66 7.86 -2.25
N LYS A 159 6.36 8.15 -2.43
CA LYS A 159 5.50 8.75 -1.40
C LYS A 159 5.38 7.87 -0.16
N LEU A 160 5.26 6.55 -0.35
CA LEU A 160 5.24 5.60 0.76
C LEU A 160 6.58 5.57 1.51
N ALA A 161 7.68 5.40 0.78
CA ALA A 161 9.02 5.31 1.36
C ALA A 161 9.45 6.61 2.07
N SER A 162 9.04 7.78 1.57
CA SER A 162 9.34 9.08 2.18
C SER A 162 8.48 9.43 3.39
N GLY A 163 7.37 8.70 3.65
CA GLY A 163 6.41 9.01 4.69
C GLY A 163 5.46 10.16 4.32
N GLU A 164 5.35 10.51 3.04
CA GLU A 164 4.31 11.40 2.56
C GLU A 164 2.93 10.76 2.72
N ILE A 165 2.83 9.43 2.57
CA ILE A 165 1.67 8.62 2.91
C ILE A 165 2.04 7.57 3.96
N ASP A 166 1.07 7.18 4.78
CA ASP A 166 1.22 6.17 5.83
C ASP A 166 0.93 4.76 5.31
N VAL A 167 -0.03 4.67 4.42
CA VAL A 167 -0.46 3.43 3.76
C VAL A 167 -0.81 3.73 2.31
N LEU A 168 -0.51 2.80 1.42
CA LEU A 168 -0.85 2.86 0.01
C LEU A 168 -1.97 1.86 -0.29
N ILE A 169 -3.18 2.35 -0.56
CA ILE A 169 -4.36 1.55 -0.92
C ILE A 169 -4.91 2.12 -2.24
N ARG A 170 -4.40 1.61 -3.36
CA ARG A 170 -4.72 2.17 -4.69
C ARG A 170 -4.46 1.17 -5.83
N THR A 171 -5.20 0.06 -5.88
CA THR A 171 -5.06 -0.95 -6.94
C THR A 171 -3.59 -1.26 -7.27
N THR A 172 -2.80 -1.60 -6.24
CA THR A 172 -1.37 -1.85 -6.40
C THR A 172 -1.08 -3.33 -6.47
N THR A 173 -0.67 -3.80 -7.63
CA THR A 173 -0.32 -5.22 -7.84
C THR A 173 0.89 -5.61 -7.00
N TRP A 174 0.74 -6.64 -6.20
CA TRP A 174 1.83 -7.26 -5.45
C TRP A 174 2.73 -8.03 -6.38
N THR A 175 3.96 -7.60 -6.53
CA THR A 175 4.99 -8.27 -7.33
C THR A 175 6.28 -8.37 -6.54
N THR A 176 7.10 -9.40 -6.85
CA THR A 176 8.40 -9.60 -6.21
C THR A 176 9.30 -8.37 -6.32
N SER A 177 9.30 -7.68 -7.47
CA SER A 177 10.14 -6.48 -7.65
C SER A 177 9.70 -5.30 -6.82
N ARG A 178 8.40 -5.15 -6.56
CA ARG A 178 7.84 -4.08 -5.71
C ARG A 178 8.07 -4.37 -4.25
N ASP A 179 7.78 -5.59 -3.84
CA ASP A 179 7.91 -6.05 -2.46
C ASP A 179 9.37 -6.04 -1.98
N VAL A 180 10.28 -6.63 -2.78
CA VAL A 180 11.69 -6.77 -2.40
C VAL A 180 12.51 -5.52 -2.70
N GLY A 181 12.13 -4.70 -3.68
CA GLY A 181 12.99 -3.65 -4.25
C GLY A 181 12.58 -2.21 -3.97
N LEU A 182 11.39 -1.93 -3.44
CA LEU A 182 10.87 -0.57 -3.33
C LEU A 182 10.63 -0.08 -1.89
N ASN A 183 11.21 -0.73 -0.89
CA ASN A 183 11.03 -0.43 0.53
C ASN A 183 9.53 -0.41 0.92
N ALA A 184 8.77 -1.34 0.36
CA ALA A 184 7.35 -1.51 0.59
C ALA A 184 7.08 -2.95 1.00
N ASP A 185 6.22 -3.14 1.97
CA ASP A 185 5.76 -4.43 2.45
C ASP A 185 4.25 -4.55 2.20
N PHE A 186 3.83 -5.61 1.53
CA PHE A 186 2.41 -5.78 1.22
C PHE A 186 1.64 -6.41 2.38
N ALA A 187 0.49 -5.81 2.71
CA ALA A 187 -0.38 -6.21 3.81
C ALA A 187 -1.45 -7.25 3.39
N GLY A 188 -1.08 -8.14 2.48
CA GLY A 188 -1.98 -9.16 1.94
C GLY A 188 -2.70 -8.72 0.66
N MET A 189 -3.40 -9.66 0.06
CA MET A 189 -4.22 -9.41 -1.14
C MET A 189 -5.63 -9.04 -0.73
N ASN A 190 -6.08 -7.85 -1.12
CA ASN A 190 -7.45 -7.40 -0.88
C ASN A 190 -8.36 -7.52 -2.12
N PHE A 191 -7.77 -7.66 -3.32
CA PHE A 191 -8.52 -7.83 -4.56
C PHE A 191 -7.76 -8.70 -5.55
N PHE A 192 -8.43 -9.69 -6.14
CA PHE A 192 -7.88 -10.56 -7.17
C PHE A 192 -8.31 -10.04 -8.54
N ASP A 193 -7.38 -9.42 -9.26
CA ASP A 193 -7.60 -8.88 -10.59
C ASP A 193 -6.77 -9.61 -11.65
N GLY A 194 -6.98 -9.25 -12.87
CA GLY A 194 -6.20 -9.61 -14.04
C GLY A 194 -6.10 -8.41 -14.98
N GLN A 195 -5.27 -8.48 -15.99
CA GLN A 195 -5.22 -7.46 -17.02
C GLN A 195 -6.24 -7.74 -18.11
N GLY A 196 -7.04 -6.72 -18.45
CA GLY A 196 -8.01 -6.74 -19.55
C GLY A 196 -7.71 -5.72 -20.64
N ILE A 197 -8.45 -5.77 -21.72
CA ILE A 197 -8.39 -4.80 -22.83
C ILE A 197 -9.80 -4.31 -23.12
N LEU A 198 -10.01 -2.99 -23.04
CA LEU A 198 -11.22 -2.28 -23.47
C LEU A 198 -11.00 -1.80 -24.91
N ILE A 199 -11.88 -2.16 -25.80
CA ILE A 199 -11.71 -2.06 -27.27
C ILE A 199 -12.82 -1.22 -27.85
N ARG A 200 -12.50 -0.38 -28.84
CA ARG A 200 -13.45 0.34 -29.68
C ARG A 200 -14.01 -0.60 -30.74
N GLY A 201 -15.31 -0.88 -30.66
CA GLY A 201 -16.00 -1.76 -31.59
C GLY A 201 -16.21 -1.14 -32.98
N ASP A 202 -16.18 0.19 -33.09
CA ASP A 202 -16.21 0.88 -34.40
C ASP A 202 -14.92 0.64 -35.21
N ALA A 203 -13.77 0.41 -34.55
CA ALA A 203 -12.49 0.07 -35.19
C ALA A 203 -12.27 -1.45 -35.27
N PHE A 204 -12.58 -2.16 -34.20
CA PHE A 204 -12.43 -3.61 -34.05
C PHE A 204 -13.75 -4.21 -33.55
N PRO A 205 -14.71 -4.51 -34.43
CA PRO A 205 -16.04 -4.95 -34.03
C PRO A 205 -16.03 -6.33 -33.39
N GLN A 206 -16.80 -6.48 -32.31
CA GLN A 206 -17.05 -7.74 -31.65
C GLN A 206 -18.09 -8.56 -32.42
N ASP A 207 -17.71 -9.73 -32.90
CA ASP A 207 -18.62 -10.72 -33.47
C ASP A 207 -18.23 -12.14 -33.06
N ASN A 208 -18.98 -13.15 -33.52
CA ASN A 208 -18.71 -14.55 -33.18
C ASN A 208 -17.33 -15.07 -33.65
N MET A 209 -16.63 -14.35 -34.53
CA MET A 209 -15.32 -14.70 -35.07
C MET A 209 -14.20 -13.79 -34.54
N SER A 210 -14.56 -12.61 -34.03
CA SER A 210 -13.64 -11.55 -33.58
C SER A 210 -13.80 -11.22 -32.09
N ASN A 211 -14.27 -12.16 -31.29
CA ASN A 211 -14.46 -12.00 -29.84
C ASN A 211 -13.19 -12.44 -29.09
N SER A 212 -12.04 -11.80 -29.38
CA SER A 212 -10.75 -12.14 -28.74
C SER A 212 -9.73 -11.03 -28.96
N ALA A 213 -8.91 -10.76 -27.97
CA ALA A 213 -7.75 -9.87 -28.05
C ALA A 213 -6.70 -10.36 -29.10
N LEU A 214 -6.71 -11.64 -29.46
CA LEU A 214 -5.86 -12.18 -30.53
C LEU A 214 -6.16 -11.59 -31.91
N ASN A 215 -7.31 -10.97 -32.10
CA ASN A 215 -7.71 -10.36 -33.37
C ASN A 215 -7.30 -8.87 -33.49
N LEU A 216 -6.55 -8.33 -32.55
CA LEU A 216 -6.13 -6.93 -32.51
C LEU A 216 -4.83 -6.66 -33.29
N ASN A 217 -4.63 -7.32 -34.42
CA ASN A 217 -3.47 -7.06 -35.27
C ASN A 217 -3.50 -5.60 -35.78
N SER A 218 -2.37 -4.91 -35.61
CA SER A 218 -2.18 -3.50 -35.94
C SER A 218 -3.03 -2.51 -35.12
N ALA A 219 -3.77 -2.95 -34.10
CA ALA A 219 -4.48 -2.07 -33.19
C ALA A 219 -3.49 -1.25 -32.37
N LYS A 220 -3.78 0.03 -32.17
CA LYS A 220 -3.08 0.89 -31.22
C LYS A 220 -3.69 0.71 -29.84
N VAL A 221 -2.91 0.14 -28.93
CA VAL A 221 -3.33 -0.19 -27.58
C VAL A 221 -2.63 0.74 -26.58
N CYS A 222 -3.37 1.71 -26.03
CA CYS A 222 -2.87 2.60 -24.98
C CYS A 222 -2.66 1.85 -23.67
N VAL A 223 -1.59 2.19 -22.94
CA VAL A 223 -1.28 1.64 -21.60
C VAL A 223 -0.58 2.68 -20.75
N GLY A 224 -0.93 2.76 -19.45
CA GLY A 224 -0.30 3.69 -18.52
C GLY A 224 1.14 3.28 -18.17
N THR A 225 2.07 4.23 -18.24
CA THR A 225 3.48 4.03 -17.91
C THR A 225 3.69 3.72 -16.41
N GLY A 226 4.71 2.91 -16.10
CA GLY A 226 5.08 2.53 -14.72
C GLY A 226 4.11 1.54 -14.07
N THR A 227 3.28 0.87 -14.88
CA THR A 227 2.35 -0.16 -14.44
C THR A 227 2.88 -1.57 -14.76
N THR A 228 2.36 -2.59 -14.07
CA THR A 228 2.59 -4.00 -14.44
C THR A 228 2.01 -4.30 -15.82
N THR A 229 0.88 -3.67 -16.13
CA THR A 229 0.15 -3.88 -17.38
C THR A 229 0.90 -3.38 -18.61
N GLU A 230 1.82 -2.40 -18.47
CA GLU A 230 2.71 -1.98 -19.54
C GLU A 230 3.68 -3.11 -19.97
N GLY A 231 4.32 -3.76 -19.01
CA GLY A 231 5.18 -4.91 -19.29
C GLY A 231 4.41 -6.13 -19.82
N ASN A 232 3.29 -6.45 -19.16
CA ASN A 232 2.49 -7.62 -19.49
C ASN A 232 1.92 -7.57 -20.91
N ILE A 233 1.43 -6.41 -21.38
CA ILE A 233 0.89 -6.30 -22.75
C ILE A 233 1.98 -6.49 -23.79
N ALA A 234 3.19 -6.00 -23.54
CA ALA A 234 4.32 -6.19 -24.45
C ALA A 234 4.72 -7.66 -24.55
N ASP A 235 4.79 -8.34 -23.40
CA ASP A 235 5.09 -9.78 -23.34
C ASP A 235 4.00 -10.61 -24.00
N TRP A 236 2.73 -10.33 -23.67
CA TRP A 236 1.58 -11.07 -24.22
C TRP A 236 1.46 -10.91 -25.74
N ASN A 237 1.63 -9.68 -26.25
CA ASN A 237 1.66 -9.38 -27.67
C ASN A 237 2.77 -10.16 -28.40
N THR A 238 3.96 -10.23 -27.78
CA THR A 238 5.11 -10.97 -28.32
C THR A 238 4.87 -12.48 -28.32
N VAL A 239 4.39 -13.04 -27.20
CA VAL A 239 4.17 -14.49 -27.05
C VAL A 239 3.10 -15.01 -28.02
N ASN A 240 2.05 -14.21 -28.25
CA ASN A 240 0.92 -14.60 -29.10
C ASN A 240 1.07 -14.13 -30.56
N ASP A 241 2.13 -13.39 -30.91
CA ASP A 241 2.39 -12.85 -32.25
C ASP A 241 1.20 -12.07 -32.84
N VAL A 242 0.56 -11.25 -32.00
CA VAL A 242 -0.67 -10.53 -32.38
C VAL A 242 -0.37 -9.36 -33.30
N GLY A 243 0.74 -8.65 -33.06
CA GLY A 243 1.15 -7.49 -33.86
C GLY A 243 0.45 -6.19 -33.50
N MET A 244 0.07 -6.02 -32.21
CA MET A 244 -0.44 -4.74 -31.68
C MET A 244 0.66 -3.67 -31.66
N GLU A 245 0.27 -2.41 -31.85
CA GLU A 245 1.09 -1.24 -31.55
C GLU A 245 0.81 -0.80 -30.11
N VAL A 246 1.70 -1.11 -29.17
CA VAL A 246 1.58 -0.68 -27.77
C VAL A 246 1.99 0.78 -27.64
N VAL A 247 1.10 1.63 -27.13
CA VAL A 247 1.28 3.08 -26.99
C VAL A 247 1.33 3.46 -25.51
N PRO A 248 2.52 3.63 -24.92
CA PRO A 248 2.64 4.11 -23.55
C PRO A 248 2.16 5.57 -23.43
N VAL A 249 1.34 5.84 -22.41
CA VAL A 249 0.82 7.17 -22.07
C VAL A 249 1.10 7.47 -20.60
N ALA A 250 0.97 8.72 -20.18
CA ALA A 250 1.36 9.11 -18.82
C ALA A 250 0.52 8.39 -17.74
N ASP A 251 -0.79 8.28 -17.95
CA ASP A 251 -1.70 7.67 -16.98
C ASP A 251 -3.02 7.17 -17.62
N ALA A 252 -3.93 6.66 -16.77
CA ALA A 252 -5.23 6.17 -17.22
C ALA A 252 -6.17 7.28 -17.72
N ALA A 253 -5.97 8.54 -17.33
CA ALA A 253 -6.77 9.65 -17.81
C ALA A 253 -6.40 9.99 -19.27
N GLU A 254 -5.11 10.06 -19.56
CA GLU A 254 -4.61 10.23 -20.93
C GLU A 254 -5.02 9.04 -21.81
N ALA A 255 -4.84 7.79 -21.33
CA ALA A 255 -5.28 6.59 -22.05
C ALA A 255 -6.78 6.65 -22.40
N THR A 256 -7.60 7.14 -21.47
CA THR A 256 -9.05 7.32 -21.69
C THR A 256 -9.32 8.38 -22.76
N ALA A 257 -8.63 9.52 -22.69
CA ALA A 257 -8.80 10.61 -23.68
C ALA A 257 -8.39 10.15 -25.08
N GLU A 258 -7.29 9.40 -25.21
CA GLU A 258 -6.82 8.84 -26.47
C GLU A 258 -7.79 7.76 -27.02
N LEU A 259 -8.38 6.95 -26.13
CA LEU A 259 -9.43 5.99 -26.51
C LEU A 259 -10.68 6.71 -27.04
N VAL A 260 -11.16 7.72 -26.31
CA VAL A 260 -12.36 8.50 -26.71
C VAL A 260 -12.13 9.23 -28.03
N SER A 261 -10.96 9.83 -28.22
CA SER A 261 -10.62 10.55 -29.47
C SER A 261 -10.42 9.63 -30.69
N GLY A 262 -10.23 8.32 -30.46
CA GLY A 262 -9.86 7.35 -31.49
C GLY A 262 -8.38 7.40 -31.92
N SER A 263 -7.53 8.06 -31.12
CA SER A 263 -6.06 8.00 -31.29
C SER A 263 -5.51 6.63 -30.90
N CYS A 264 -6.17 5.97 -29.92
CA CYS A 264 -6.00 4.56 -29.59
C CYS A 264 -7.29 3.78 -29.92
N ASP A 265 -7.11 2.58 -30.47
CA ASP A 265 -8.19 1.64 -30.78
C ASP A 265 -8.63 0.85 -29.56
N ALA A 266 -7.74 0.73 -28.58
CA ALA A 266 -7.98 0.02 -27.34
C ALA A 266 -7.19 0.63 -26.18
N PHE A 267 -7.65 0.36 -24.96
CA PHE A 267 -6.96 0.69 -23.70
C PHE A 267 -6.80 -0.59 -22.86
N THR A 268 -5.60 -0.83 -22.32
CA THR A 268 -5.35 -1.98 -21.46
C THR A 268 -4.92 -1.55 -20.07
N GLY A 269 -5.43 -2.26 -19.06
CA GLY A 269 -5.18 -2.07 -17.64
C GLY A 269 -5.81 -3.20 -16.84
N ASP A 270 -5.91 -3.04 -15.53
CA ASP A 270 -6.63 -3.98 -14.68
C ASP A 270 -8.05 -4.22 -15.21
N MET A 271 -8.53 -5.46 -15.18
CA MET A 271 -9.86 -5.81 -15.70
C MET A 271 -10.96 -5.00 -14.98
N SER A 272 -10.85 -4.86 -13.66
CA SER A 272 -11.75 -4.00 -12.89
C SER A 272 -11.77 -2.56 -13.38
N ALA A 273 -10.61 -2.02 -13.78
CA ALA A 273 -10.50 -0.68 -14.35
C ALA A 273 -11.14 -0.61 -15.75
N MET A 274 -10.99 -1.65 -16.57
CA MET A 274 -11.63 -1.70 -17.90
C MET A 274 -13.15 -1.75 -17.79
N VAL A 275 -13.69 -2.55 -16.85
CA VAL A 275 -15.14 -2.60 -16.58
C VAL A 275 -15.65 -1.24 -16.10
N ALA A 276 -14.97 -0.63 -15.11
CA ALA A 276 -15.33 0.68 -14.58
C ALA A 276 -15.28 1.77 -15.68
N LYS A 277 -14.27 1.72 -16.53
CA LYS A 277 -14.08 2.69 -17.60
C LYS A 277 -15.17 2.57 -18.68
N LYS A 278 -15.48 1.34 -19.10
CA LYS A 278 -16.60 1.07 -20.00
C LYS A 278 -17.90 1.63 -19.42
N TYR A 279 -18.21 1.28 -18.17
CA TYR A 279 -19.41 1.75 -17.48
C TYR A 279 -19.50 3.29 -17.43
N THR A 280 -18.43 3.94 -17.00
CA THR A 280 -18.43 5.42 -16.87
C THR A 280 -18.56 6.12 -18.23
N LEU A 281 -17.87 5.67 -19.27
CA LEU A 281 -17.94 6.25 -20.61
C LEU A 281 -19.33 6.06 -21.24
N GLU A 282 -19.93 4.87 -21.11
CA GLU A 282 -21.27 4.59 -21.61
C GLU A 282 -22.35 5.39 -20.87
N THR A 283 -22.22 5.51 -19.53
CA THR A 283 -23.17 6.27 -18.70
C THR A 283 -23.09 7.77 -18.98
N ALA A 284 -21.89 8.32 -19.20
CA ALA A 284 -21.69 9.72 -19.52
C ALA A 284 -22.02 10.05 -20.99
N GLY A 285 -22.03 9.05 -21.88
CA GLY A 285 -22.16 9.26 -23.31
C GLY A 285 -20.93 9.87 -23.98
N ASP A 286 -19.77 9.77 -23.33
CA ASP A 286 -18.51 10.40 -23.79
C ASP A 286 -17.91 9.67 -25.01
N CYS A 287 -18.32 8.43 -25.28
CA CYS A 287 -17.86 7.62 -26.41
C CYS A 287 -19.05 7.08 -27.21
N ASP A 288 -19.98 7.98 -27.54
CA ASP A 288 -21.18 7.62 -28.35
C ASP A 288 -20.76 7.09 -29.74
N GLY A 289 -21.23 5.87 -30.08
CA GLY A 289 -20.85 5.19 -31.31
C GLY A 289 -19.50 4.45 -31.30
N CYS A 290 -18.80 4.42 -30.17
CA CYS A 290 -17.59 3.61 -30.02
C CYS A 290 -17.85 2.09 -29.91
N ASP A 291 -19.08 1.69 -29.57
CA ASP A 291 -19.46 0.27 -29.36
C ASP A 291 -18.48 -0.50 -28.48
N LEU A 292 -18.15 0.09 -27.30
CA LEU A 292 -17.08 -0.41 -26.43
C LEU A 292 -17.34 -1.85 -25.95
N TRP A 293 -16.32 -2.70 -26.06
CA TRP A 293 -16.35 -4.07 -25.54
C TRP A 293 -15.03 -4.45 -24.87
N ILE A 294 -15.08 -5.46 -24.02
CA ILE A 294 -13.90 -5.97 -23.30
C ILE A 294 -13.60 -7.38 -23.80
N ALA A 295 -12.33 -7.62 -24.13
CA ALA A 295 -11.89 -8.96 -24.53
C ALA A 295 -12.04 -9.95 -23.36
N PRO A 296 -12.45 -11.21 -23.63
CA PRO A 296 -12.67 -12.20 -22.56
C PRO A 296 -11.38 -12.73 -21.92
N GLU A 297 -10.23 -12.49 -22.54
CA GLU A 297 -8.96 -12.96 -22.03
C GLU A 297 -8.47 -12.12 -20.86
N LEU A 298 -7.97 -12.78 -19.82
CA LEU A 298 -7.12 -12.19 -18.81
C LEU A 298 -5.65 -12.36 -19.24
N LEU A 299 -4.96 -11.25 -19.49
CA LEU A 299 -3.58 -11.28 -20.02
C LEU A 299 -2.56 -11.57 -18.93
N SER A 300 -2.87 -11.30 -17.68
CA SER A 300 -2.00 -11.51 -16.53
C SER A 300 -2.79 -11.76 -15.25
N LYS A 301 -2.07 -11.99 -14.15
CA LYS A 301 -2.57 -11.97 -12.79
C LYS A 301 -2.18 -10.64 -12.16
N GLU A 302 -3.16 -9.94 -11.60
CA GLU A 302 -2.95 -8.68 -10.89
C GLU A 302 -3.50 -8.82 -9.46
N PRO A 303 -2.76 -9.51 -8.54
CA PRO A 303 -3.15 -9.56 -7.13
C PRO A 303 -2.92 -8.20 -6.51
N LEU A 304 -3.99 -7.47 -6.20
CA LEU A 304 -3.90 -6.14 -5.61
C LEU A 304 -3.82 -6.23 -4.09
N GLY A 305 -2.99 -5.37 -3.50
CA GLY A 305 -2.81 -5.31 -2.05
C GLY A 305 -2.53 -3.91 -1.55
N ALA A 306 -2.91 -3.66 -0.31
CA ALA A 306 -2.41 -2.52 0.44
C ALA A 306 -0.91 -2.69 0.69
N ALA A 307 -0.16 -1.59 0.70
CA ALA A 307 1.26 -1.61 1.02
C ALA A 307 1.60 -0.57 2.09
N VAL A 308 2.53 -0.94 2.96
CA VAL A 308 3.09 -0.11 4.02
C VAL A 308 4.60 0.04 3.81
N ARG A 309 5.26 0.89 4.60
CA ARG A 309 6.73 0.97 4.59
C ARG A 309 7.33 -0.33 5.09
N ASP A 310 8.43 -0.72 4.47
CA ASP A 310 9.23 -1.86 4.93
C ASP A 310 9.72 -1.67 6.38
N MET A 311 9.89 -2.78 7.10
CA MET A 311 10.35 -2.84 8.49
C MET A 311 9.40 -2.19 9.53
N ASP A 312 8.12 -2.08 9.25
CA ASP A 312 7.07 -1.64 10.18
C ASP A 312 6.01 -2.73 10.33
N SER A 313 6.39 -3.82 11.01
CA SER A 313 5.55 -5.02 11.18
C SER A 313 4.25 -4.72 11.93
N ASP A 314 4.31 -3.85 12.96
CA ASP A 314 3.13 -3.52 13.76
C ASP A 314 2.07 -2.82 12.93
N TRP A 315 2.49 -1.87 12.09
CA TRP A 315 1.59 -1.18 11.17
C TRP A 315 1.08 -2.11 10.06
N LYS A 316 1.96 -2.96 9.50
CA LYS A 316 1.57 -3.98 8.53
C LYS A 316 0.50 -4.90 9.09
N ASP A 317 0.69 -5.39 10.32
CA ASP A 317 -0.26 -6.29 10.98
C ASP A 317 -1.62 -5.60 11.18
N VAL A 318 -1.65 -4.35 11.61
CA VAL A 318 -2.90 -3.58 11.72
C VAL A 318 -3.62 -3.52 10.37
N VAL A 319 -2.95 -3.09 9.31
CA VAL A 319 -3.56 -2.99 7.97
C VAL A 319 -4.05 -4.35 7.50
N THR A 320 -3.24 -5.39 7.62
CA THR A 320 -3.57 -6.77 7.21
C THR A 320 -4.80 -7.30 7.95
N TRP A 321 -4.80 -7.20 9.28
CA TRP A 321 -5.84 -7.80 10.11
C TRP A 321 -7.15 -7.02 10.07
N VAL A 322 -7.15 -5.74 9.69
CA VAL A 322 -8.39 -5.00 9.40
C VAL A 322 -9.10 -5.62 8.19
N TRP A 323 -8.40 -5.91 7.09
CA TRP A 323 -9.01 -6.59 5.96
C TRP A 323 -9.52 -7.98 6.31
N PHE A 324 -8.70 -8.79 6.98
CA PHE A 324 -9.11 -10.12 7.42
C PHE A 324 -10.24 -10.07 8.44
N GLY A 325 -10.35 -9.01 9.25
CA GLY A 325 -11.47 -8.78 10.15
C GLY A 325 -12.78 -8.58 9.40
N MET A 326 -12.77 -7.78 8.33
CA MET A 326 -13.95 -7.56 7.48
C MET A 326 -14.40 -8.86 6.80
N VAL A 327 -13.45 -9.64 6.27
CA VAL A 327 -13.75 -10.97 5.68
C VAL A 327 -14.30 -11.92 6.74
N THR A 328 -13.66 -11.99 7.91
CA THR A 328 -14.12 -12.86 9.02
C THR A 328 -15.51 -12.46 9.52
N ALA A 329 -15.82 -11.18 9.60
CA ALA A 329 -17.13 -10.69 10.01
C ALA A 329 -18.22 -11.19 9.04
N GLU A 330 -17.98 -11.09 7.74
CA GLU A 330 -18.90 -11.62 6.73
C GLU A 330 -19.06 -13.13 6.83
N GLU A 331 -17.96 -13.90 6.97
CA GLU A 331 -17.99 -15.35 7.18
C GLU A 331 -18.81 -15.77 8.41
N MET A 332 -18.89 -14.89 9.43
CA MET A 332 -19.68 -15.11 10.64
C MET A 332 -21.11 -14.54 10.55
N GLY A 333 -21.51 -13.94 9.43
CA GLY A 333 -22.78 -13.27 9.26
C GLY A 333 -22.92 -12.00 10.12
N LEU A 334 -21.80 -11.37 10.48
CA LEU A 334 -21.76 -10.10 11.21
C LEU A 334 -21.65 -8.94 10.24
N HIS A 335 -22.47 -7.92 10.42
CA HIS A 335 -22.54 -6.74 9.57
C HIS A 335 -22.87 -5.49 10.38
N SER A 336 -22.90 -4.32 9.74
CA SER A 336 -23.16 -3.02 10.38
C SER A 336 -24.48 -2.96 11.16
N GLY A 337 -25.50 -3.70 10.71
CA GLY A 337 -26.84 -3.71 11.31
C GLY A 337 -27.02 -4.68 12.48
N ASN A 338 -26.12 -5.66 12.71
CA ASN A 338 -26.36 -6.72 13.71
C ASN A 338 -25.22 -6.96 14.71
N TYR A 339 -24.03 -6.42 14.50
CA TYR A 339 -22.86 -6.72 15.36
C TYR A 339 -23.07 -6.38 16.84
N MET A 340 -23.93 -5.38 17.17
CA MET A 340 -24.21 -5.01 18.55
C MET A 340 -25.09 -6.04 19.27
N ASP A 341 -25.90 -6.79 18.55
CA ASP A 341 -26.81 -7.83 19.05
C ASP A 341 -26.23 -9.25 18.89
N ALA A 342 -24.96 -9.36 18.48
CA ALA A 342 -24.28 -10.62 18.23
C ALA A 342 -24.16 -11.49 19.50
N ASP A 343 -24.20 -12.82 19.33
CA ASP A 343 -24.07 -13.77 20.43
C ASP A 343 -22.63 -13.84 20.97
N MET A 344 -22.34 -13.06 22.00
CA MET A 344 -21.05 -13.05 22.69
C MET A 344 -20.74 -14.33 23.48
N THR A 345 -21.67 -15.27 23.59
CA THR A 345 -21.38 -16.60 24.15
C THR A 345 -20.57 -17.46 23.17
N ASN A 346 -20.56 -17.10 21.89
CA ASN A 346 -19.66 -17.67 20.90
C ASN A 346 -18.25 -17.03 21.07
N PRO A 347 -17.24 -17.83 21.49
CA PRO A 347 -15.91 -17.28 21.77
C PRO A 347 -15.20 -16.67 20.55
N SER A 348 -15.59 -17.04 19.33
CA SER A 348 -15.02 -16.48 18.11
C SER A 348 -15.60 -15.11 17.82
N VAL A 349 -16.90 -14.92 18.04
CA VAL A 349 -17.59 -13.62 17.94
C VAL A 349 -17.07 -12.65 19.01
N ASP A 350 -17.01 -13.09 20.28
CA ASP A 350 -16.47 -12.28 21.37
C ASP A 350 -15.03 -11.85 21.10
N ARG A 351 -14.20 -12.75 20.59
CA ARG A 351 -12.81 -12.45 20.25
C ARG A 351 -12.70 -11.40 19.14
N LEU A 352 -13.48 -11.55 18.07
CA LEU A 352 -13.48 -10.60 16.96
C LEU A 352 -13.95 -9.21 17.39
N LEU A 353 -14.99 -9.15 18.23
CA LEU A 353 -15.64 -7.87 18.55
C LEU A 353 -15.08 -7.17 19.79
N ASN A 354 -14.45 -7.91 20.73
CA ASN A 354 -14.10 -7.39 22.06
C ASN A 354 -12.64 -7.56 22.45
N GLN A 355 -11.77 -8.00 21.54
CA GLN A 355 -10.34 -8.19 21.85
C GLN A 355 -9.45 -7.56 20.79
N ASN A 356 -8.36 -6.92 21.21
CA ASN A 356 -7.39 -6.33 20.26
C ASN A 356 -6.39 -7.36 19.70
N LEU A 357 -6.33 -8.56 20.28
CA LEU A 357 -5.48 -9.67 19.82
C LEU A 357 -3.98 -9.34 19.73
N GLY A 358 -3.52 -8.33 20.47
CA GLY A 358 -2.14 -7.86 20.42
C GLY A 358 -1.82 -6.94 19.25
N LEU A 359 -2.82 -6.47 18.50
CA LEU A 359 -2.62 -5.52 17.41
C LEU A 359 -2.28 -4.11 17.93
N GLY A 360 -1.45 -3.42 17.20
CA GLY A 360 -0.93 -2.09 17.51
C GLY A 360 0.46 -2.13 18.13
N THR A 361 0.95 -0.98 18.58
CA THR A 361 2.24 -0.86 19.29
C THR A 361 2.03 -0.93 20.80
N GLU A 362 3.13 -0.99 21.59
CA GLU A 362 3.06 -0.91 23.04
C GLU A 362 2.45 0.42 23.51
N ASP A 363 2.80 1.51 22.83
CA ASP A 363 2.32 2.86 23.15
C ASP A 363 0.89 3.11 22.64
N ASN A 364 0.53 2.52 21.50
CA ASN A 364 -0.76 2.68 20.85
C ASN A 364 -1.37 1.29 20.48
N PRO A 365 -1.79 0.48 21.47
CA PRO A 365 -2.52 -0.75 21.19
C PRO A 365 -3.88 -0.43 20.59
N LEU A 366 -4.35 -1.23 19.65
CA LEU A 366 -5.70 -1.07 19.12
C LEU A 366 -6.74 -1.17 20.26
N PRO A 367 -7.84 -0.38 20.22
CA PRO A 367 -8.93 -0.56 21.16
C PRO A 367 -9.49 -1.98 21.07
N ALA A 368 -9.93 -2.57 22.18
CA ALA A 368 -10.52 -3.91 22.19
C ALA A 368 -11.75 -4.01 21.25
N THR A 369 -12.40 -2.88 20.98
CA THR A 369 -13.58 -2.75 20.10
C THR A 369 -13.22 -2.36 18.67
N TRP A 370 -11.97 -2.53 18.24
CA TRP A 370 -11.50 -2.08 16.93
C TRP A 370 -12.39 -2.58 15.78
N MET A 371 -12.82 -3.86 15.84
CA MET A 371 -13.65 -4.41 14.78
C MET A 371 -15.10 -3.88 14.84
N GLN A 372 -15.63 -3.58 16.03
CA GLN A 372 -16.91 -2.87 16.15
C GLN A 372 -16.84 -1.48 15.50
N ASN A 373 -15.73 -0.77 15.66
CA ASN A 373 -15.50 0.52 15.01
C ASN A 373 -15.51 0.38 13.48
N VAL A 374 -14.86 -0.67 12.95
CA VAL A 374 -14.86 -0.99 11.51
C VAL A 374 -16.27 -1.27 11.01
N LEU A 375 -17.00 -2.18 11.69
CA LEU A 375 -18.37 -2.55 11.29
C LEU A 375 -19.33 -1.36 11.35
N SER A 376 -19.15 -0.47 12.33
CA SER A 376 -19.95 0.76 12.43
C SER A 376 -19.68 1.76 11.30
N ALA A 377 -18.43 1.83 10.81
CA ALA A 377 -17.99 2.86 9.87
C ALA A 377 -18.10 2.43 8.40
N VAL A 378 -17.90 1.14 8.13
CA VAL A 378 -17.76 0.58 6.77
C VAL A 378 -18.63 -0.66 6.58
N GLY A 379 -18.86 -1.44 7.66
CA GLY A 379 -19.45 -2.77 7.57
C GLY A 379 -18.41 -3.87 7.36
N ASN A 380 -18.86 -5.04 6.92
CA ASN A 380 -18.03 -6.17 6.56
C ASN A 380 -17.52 -6.08 5.10
N TYR A 381 -16.80 -7.10 4.63
CA TYR A 381 -16.26 -7.11 3.26
C TYR A 381 -17.37 -7.07 2.19
N GLY A 382 -18.50 -7.77 2.41
CA GLY A 382 -19.63 -7.76 1.49
C GLY A 382 -20.29 -6.40 1.39
N GLU A 383 -20.53 -5.71 2.53
CA GLU A 383 -21.07 -4.36 2.55
C GLU A 383 -20.13 -3.36 1.85
N ALA A 384 -18.82 -3.47 2.10
CA ALA A 384 -17.83 -2.64 1.42
C ALA A 384 -17.81 -2.88 -0.10
N TRP A 385 -17.98 -4.13 -0.53
CA TRP A 385 -18.11 -4.46 -1.96
C TRP A 385 -19.37 -3.89 -2.56
N ASP A 386 -20.51 -4.08 -1.91
CA ASP A 386 -21.81 -3.61 -2.37
C ASP A 386 -21.83 -2.09 -2.53
N ASN A 387 -21.36 -1.36 -1.53
CA ASN A 387 -21.20 0.10 -1.57
C ASN A 387 -20.27 0.59 -2.69
N SER A 388 -19.35 -0.27 -3.17
CA SER A 388 -18.34 0.10 -4.15
C SER A 388 -18.73 -0.23 -5.58
N PHE A 389 -19.34 -1.38 -5.81
CA PHE A 389 -19.57 -1.93 -7.14
C PHE A 389 -21.03 -2.23 -7.48
N CYS A 390 -21.93 -2.14 -6.50
CA CYS A 390 -23.35 -2.45 -6.67
C CYS A 390 -24.20 -1.22 -6.32
N ASP A 391 -25.45 -1.42 -5.92
CA ASP A 391 -26.36 -0.32 -5.61
C ASP A 391 -26.33 0.18 -4.16
N GLY A 392 -25.51 -0.42 -3.30
CA GLY A 392 -25.34 -0.01 -1.90
C GLY A 392 -26.55 -0.36 -1.01
N THR A 393 -27.32 -1.36 -1.41
CA THR A 393 -28.52 -1.80 -0.67
C THR A 393 -28.32 -3.17 -0.04
N TRP A 394 -27.11 -3.46 0.44
CA TRP A 394 -26.79 -4.74 1.10
C TRP A 394 -27.93 -5.24 2.00
N ASP A 395 -28.51 -6.38 1.64
CA ASP A 395 -29.61 -6.97 2.35
C ASP A 395 -29.21 -8.29 3.02
N ALA A 396 -28.75 -8.19 4.26
CA ALA A 396 -28.42 -9.33 5.11
C ALA A 396 -29.65 -10.06 5.66
N ASP A 397 -30.87 -9.53 5.44
CA ASP A 397 -32.08 -10.04 6.12
C ASP A 397 -32.80 -11.14 5.36
N VAL A 398 -32.47 -11.45 4.12
CA VAL A 398 -33.22 -12.39 3.30
C VAL A 398 -32.61 -13.79 3.36
N GLY A 399 -32.75 -14.44 4.51
CA GLY A 399 -32.62 -15.90 4.59
C GLY A 399 -31.25 -16.50 4.36
N GLY A 400 -30.17 -15.73 4.63
CA GLY A 400 -28.77 -16.20 4.59
C GLY A 400 -28.14 -16.26 3.20
N SER A 401 -28.71 -15.54 2.24
CA SER A 401 -28.05 -15.18 1.00
C SER A 401 -27.97 -13.67 0.94
N ASP A 402 -26.81 -13.15 1.27
CA ASP A 402 -26.47 -11.75 1.10
C ASP A 402 -26.53 -11.43 -0.39
N THR A 403 -27.58 -10.76 -0.82
CA THR A 403 -27.78 -10.44 -2.23
C THR A 403 -27.23 -9.06 -2.51
N MET A 404 -26.16 -9.03 -3.28
CA MET A 404 -25.68 -7.81 -3.93
C MET A 404 -26.45 -7.64 -5.23
N GLU A 405 -27.26 -6.60 -5.32
CA GLU A 405 -28.08 -6.36 -6.51
C GLU A 405 -27.46 -5.26 -7.39
N ASN A 406 -27.78 -5.30 -8.67
CA ASN A 406 -27.38 -4.29 -9.65
C ASN A 406 -25.88 -3.99 -9.68
N CYS A 407 -25.04 -5.00 -9.55
CA CYS A 407 -23.59 -4.83 -9.57
C CYS A 407 -23.05 -4.57 -10.98
N VAL A 408 -22.27 -3.52 -11.14
CA VAL A 408 -21.44 -3.29 -12.34
C VAL A 408 -20.28 -4.29 -12.37
N LEU A 409 -19.76 -4.65 -11.21
CA LEU A 409 -18.78 -5.71 -11.02
C LEU A 409 -19.25 -6.65 -9.89
N SER A 410 -19.75 -7.82 -10.26
CA SER A 410 -20.11 -8.86 -9.29
C SER A 410 -18.87 -9.63 -8.85
N ARG A 411 -18.80 -10.01 -7.56
CA ARG A 411 -17.79 -10.95 -7.07
C ARG A 411 -18.22 -12.42 -7.20
N GLU A 412 -19.52 -12.69 -7.42
CA GLU A 412 -20.04 -14.04 -7.59
C GLU A 412 -19.36 -14.78 -8.74
N GLY A 413 -18.91 -16.00 -8.47
CA GLY A 413 -18.18 -16.82 -9.44
C GLY A 413 -16.77 -16.34 -9.79
N THR A 414 -16.26 -15.36 -9.07
CA THR A 414 -14.90 -14.82 -9.25
C THR A 414 -13.98 -15.18 -8.09
N ALA A 415 -12.68 -14.90 -8.24
CA ALA A 415 -11.71 -15.05 -7.16
C ALA A 415 -11.97 -14.12 -5.96
N ASN A 416 -12.77 -13.06 -6.13
CA ASN A 416 -13.11 -12.11 -5.08
C ASN A 416 -14.28 -12.56 -4.17
N ALA A 417 -14.96 -13.64 -4.50
CA ALA A 417 -15.92 -14.27 -3.61
C ALA A 417 -15.22 -14.91 -2.39
N LEU A 418 -15.96 -15.15 -1.31
CA LEU A 418 -15.45 -15.90 -0.17
C LEU A 418 -15.07 -17.33 -0.58
N VAL A 419 -14.14 -17.96 0.15
CA VAL A 419 -13.80 -19.38 -0.07
C VAL A 419 -15.02 -20.30 0.07
N SER A 420 -15.92 -19.99 0.99
CA SER A 420 -17.21 -20.71 1.14
C SER A 420 -18.11 -20.62 -0.09
N GLU A 421 -17.94 -19.60 -0.92
CA GLU A 421 -18.66 -19.34 -2.18
C GLU A 421 -17.88 -19.79 -3.42
N GLY A 422 -16.68 -20.33 -3.23
CA GLY A 422 -15.81 -20.83 -4.31
C GLY A 422 -14.77 -19.83 -4.81
N GLY A 423 -14.61 -18.69 -4.14
CA GLY A 423 -13.57 -17.68 -4.42
C GLY A 423 -12.26 -17.92 -3.65
N LEU A 424 -11.48 -16.88 -3.47
CA LEU A 424 -10.17 -16.90 -2.81
C LEU A 424 -10.07 -15.93 -1.61
N GLN A 425 -11.12 -15.15 -1.32
CA GLN A 425 -11.12 -14.33 -0.11
C GLN A 425 -11.22 -15.22 1.12
N PHE A 426 -10.14 -15.24 1.88
CA PHE A 426 -9.96 -16.14 3.02
C PHE A 426 -9.16 -15.45 4.12
N ALA A 427 -9.73 -15.39 5.32
CA ALA A 427 -9.07 -14.86 6.49
C ALA A 427 -8.42 -15.96 7.32
N PRO A 428 -7.16 -15.81 7.77
CA PRO A 428 -6.58 -16.69 8.78
C PRO A 428 -7.35 -16.59 10.10
N PRO A 429 -7.36 -17.67 10.93
CA PRO A 429 -8.09 -17.65 12.20
C PRO A 429 -7.58 -16.56 13.16
N MET A 430 -8.45 -15.71 13.65
CA MET A 430 -8.17 -14.72 14.70
C MET A 430 -8.11 -15.37 16.07
N ARG A 431 -6.91 -15.51 16.66
CA ARG A 431 -6.69 -16.18 17.96
C ARG A 431 -5.58 -15.52 18.75
#